data_2e42d845d15c229c857c1a471c1075af
#
_entry.id   2e42d845d15c229c857c1a471c1075af
#
_cell.length_a   1.000
_cell.length_b   1.000
_cell.length_c   1.000
_cell.angle_alpha   90.00
_cell.angle_beta   90.00
_cell.angle_gamma   90.00
#
_symmetry.space_group_name_H-M   'P 1'
#
loop_
_entity.id
_entity.type
_entity.pdbx_description
1 polymer ?
#
loop_
_entity_poly.entity_id
_entity_poly.type
_entity_poly.pdbx_seq_one_letter_code
_entity_poly.pdbx_strand_id
1 'polypeptide(L)'
;MKMRGARILLEALRCEGVNHIFGYPGGAVLHIYDEMIKHAESLGIKHYLVRHEQAALFGAAGYSQATGKTGVALVTSGPGGTNAVTGIANAFMDSLPMVVFTGQVPTNLIGNDAFQEADLTGITRSCVKHNYLVKKVEDLAPTIKEAFFVASTGRPGPVLVDLPKDMTAQEIEFSYPETIEMRSYKPQTQGNPKAVRRAVEAMLEAERPVLYIGGGAIHGGAHEEVRRLAERLNLPTTCTLMGLGAFPASHPLSLGMLGMHGGYWTNMAVNNCDLLISIGARFDDRVTGKLSEFAKGARFIHVDIDPSCINKNVPCDFPIVGDSKVVVQQMLDEIEQMVGQGANITPRQGWHDQIAAWREQHPFWCNPDGEIIKPQNVIKELHRLTGGKAVVSTDVGQHQMWTAQLYGFDHPRNWLNSGGLGAMGSGFPA
;
A
#
# COMPACT_ATOMS: atom_id res chain seq x y z
N MET A 1 16.35 -23.66 24.36
CA MET A 1 15.67 -24.91 23.99
C MET A 1 15.99 -25.22 22.52
N LYS A 2 16.52 -26.44 22.24
CA LYS A 2 16.82 -26.82 20.85
C LYS A 2 15.53 -27.06 20.08
N MET A 3 15.46 -26.53 18.86
CA MET A 3 14.33 -26.62 17.95
C MET A 3 14.81 -26.82 16.52
N ARG A 4 14.00 -27.49 15.71
CA ARG A 4 14.23 -27.55 14.25
C ARG A 4 13.99 -26.18 13.61
N GLY A 5 14.70 -25.88 12.53
CA GLY A 5 14.49 -24.65 11.77
C GLY A 5 13.03 -24.40 11.38
N ALA A 6 12.30 -25.45 11.01
CA ALA A 6 10.87 -25.38 10.75
C ALA A 6 10.06 -24.89 11.97
N ARG A 7 10.40 -25.33 13.18
CA ARG A 7 9.76 -24.85 14.41
C ARG A 7 10.18 -23.42 14.73
N ILE A 8 11.46 -23.08 14.53
CA ILE A 8 11.99 -21.71 14.70
C ILE A 8 11.24 -20.72 13.82
N LEU A 9 10.92 -21.08 12.57
CA LEU A 9 10.10 -20.25 11.69
C LEU A 9 8.74 -19.92 12.35
N LEU A 10 8.02 -20.92 12.87
CA LEU A 10 6.70 -20.68 13.48
C LEU A 10 6.78 -19.82 14.76
N GLU A 11 7.80 -20.07 15.60
CA GLU A 11 8.01 -19.24 16.79
C GLU A 11 8.41 -17.79 16.45
N ALA A 12 9.25 -17.60 15.43
CA ALA A 12 9.59 -16.29 14.92
C ALA A 12 8.37 -15.54 14.36
N LEU A 13 7.50 -16.23 13.60
CA LEU A 13 6.24 -15.65 13.11
C LEU A 13 5.32 -15.27 14.26
N ARG A 14 5.24 -16.07 15.33
CA ARG A 14 4.51 -15.71 16.54
C ARG A 14 5.09 -14.45 17.21
N CYS A 15 6.41 -14.33 17.29
CA CYS A 15 7.07 -13.14 17.83
C CYS A 15 6.76 -11.87 17.00
N GLU A 16 6.57 -12.01 15.69
CA GLU A 16 6.13 -10.93 14.79
C GLU A 16 4.59 -10.70 14.80
N GLY A 17 3.85 -11.41 15.65
CA GLY A 17 2.40 -11.26 15.77
C GLY A 17 1.60 -11.81 14.58
N VAL A 18 2.20 -12.71 13.80
CA VAL A 18 1.54 -13.36 12.66
C VAL A 18 0.53 -14.39 13.18
N ASN A 19 -0.72 -14.23 12.73
CA ASN A 19 -1.81 -15.15 13.04
C ASN A 19 -2.50 -15.74 11.80
N HIS A 20 -2.10 -15.31 10.60
CA HIS A 20 -2.63 -15.78 9.33
C HIS A 20 -1.49 -16.08 8.35
N ILE A 21 -1.46 -17.28 7.78
CA ILE A 21 -0.54 -17.70 6.73
C ILE A 21 -1.35 -18.23 5.56
N PHE A 22 -1.07 -17.74 4.36
CA PHE A 22 -1.66 -18.22 3.11
C PHE A 22 -0.64 -19.10 2.39
N GLY A 23 -1.02 -20.29 1.93
CA GLY A 23 0.00 -21.13 1.33
C GLY A 23 -0.48 -22.38 0.64
N TYR A 24 0.48 -23.03 -0.04
CA TYR A 24 0.29 -24.31 -0.71
C TYR A 24 1.48 -25.24 -0.42
N PRO A 25 1.24 -26.46 0.08
CA PRO A 25 2.30 -27.38 0.45
C PRO A 25 3.04 -27.95 -0.76
N GLY A 26 4.28 -28.40 -0.51
CA GLY A 26 5.09 -29.13 -1.48
C GLY A 26 6.35 -29.68 -0.84
N GLY A 27 7.14 -30.43 -1.60
CA GLY A 27 8.24 -31.26 -1.11
C GLY A 27 9.31 -30.54 -0.28
N ALA A 28 9.64 -29.28 -0.65
CA ALA A 28 10.69 -28.52 0.04
C ALA A 28 10.23 -27.94 1.39
N VAL A 29 8.92 -27.78 1.62
CA VAL A 29 8.36 -27.17 2.84
C VAL A 29 7.66 -28.16 3.77
N LEU A 30 7.81 -29.48 3.53
CA LEU A 30 7.16 -30.52 4.34
C LEU A 30 7.48 -30.42 5.83
N HIS A 31 8.72 -30.09 6.20
CA HIS A 31 9.08 -29.93 7.61
C HIS A 31 8.32 -28.77 8.27
N ILE A 32 8.08 -27.70 7.53
CA ILE A 32 7.32 -26.54 8.03
C ILE A 32 5.85 -26.93 8.21
N TYR A 33 5.25 -27.60 7.25
CA TYR A 33 3.87 -28.09 7.35
C TYR A 33 3.68 -29.13 8.44
N ASP A 34 4.66 -30.03 8.68
CA ASP A 34 4.63 -30.99 9.80
C ASP A 34 4.62 -30.25 11.15
N GLU A 35 5.47 -29.24 11.32
CA GLU A 35 5.47 -28.41 12.54
C GLU A 35 4.18 -27.56 12.65
N MET A 36 3.62 -27.07 11.55
CA MET A 36 2.33 -26.37 11.56
C MET A 36 1.19 -27.25 12.04
N ILE A 37 1.09 -28.47 11.55
CA ILE A 37 0.05 -29.45 11.99
C ILE A 37 0.13 -29.67 13.50
N LYS A 38 1.33 -29.76 14.05
CA LYS A 38 1.55 -30.04 15.47
C LYS A 38 1.32 -28.84 16.38
N HIS A 39 1.58 -27.61 15.89
CA HIS A 39 1.79 -26.48 16.79
C HIS A 39 1.06 -25.18 16.40
N ALA A 40 0.56 -25.02 15.16
CA ALA A 40 -0.02 -23.75 14.71
C ALA A 40 -1.18 -23.29 15.59
N GLU A 41 -2.06 -24.20 15.99
CA GLU A 41 -3.20 -23.88 16.87
C GLU A 41 -2.73 -23.32 18.22
N SER A 42 -1.76 -23.97 18.87
CA SER A 42 -1.20 -23.53 20.15
C SER A 42 -0.44 -22.19 20.04
N LEU A 43 0.04 -21.82 18.84
CA LEU A 43 0.70 -20.56 18.55
C LEU A 43 -0.28 -19.48 18.08
N GLY A 44 -1.57 -19.79 17.94
CA GLY A 44 -2.58 -18.86 17.43
C GLY A 44 -2.42 -18.54 15.94
N ILE A 45 -1.78 -19.45 15.17
CA ILE A 45 -1.54 -19.30 13.73
C ILE A 45 -2.57 -20.12 12.96
N LYS A 46 -3.30 -19.48 12.05
CA LYS A 46 -4.25 -20.11 11.12
C LYS A 46 -3.66 -20.18 9.72
N HIS A 47 -3.63 -21.36 9.13
CA HIS A 47 -3.22 -21.56 7.75
C HIS A 47 -4.43 -21.60 6.82
N TYR A 48 -4.34 -20.86 5.71
CA TYR A 48 -5.33 -20.86 4.64
C TYR A 48 -4.75 -21.58 3.43
N LEU A 49 -5.27 -22.78 3.18
CA LEU A 49 -4.86 -23.60 2.05
C LEU A 49 -5.50 -23.07 0.76
N VAL A 50 -4.67 -22.67 -0.19
CA VAL A 50 -5.09 -22.25 -1.53
C VAL A 50 -5.02 -23.42 -2.53
N ARG A 51 -5.41 -23.17 -3.79
CA ARG A 51 -5.28 -24.13 -4.89
C ARG A 51 -4.24 -23.74 -5.94
N HIS A 52 -3.68 -22.54 -5.80
CA HIS A 52 -2.61 -22.01 -6.63
C HIS A 52 -1.83 -20.98 -5.82
N GLU A 53 -0.50 -20.97 -5.95
CA GLU A 53 0.37 -20.12 -5.13
C GLU A 53 0.11 -18.62 -5.34
N GLN A 54 -0.22 -18.20 -6.55
CA GLN A 54 -0.62 -16.82 -6.84
C GLN A 54 -1.80 -16.37 -5.96
N ALA A 55 -2.77 -17.24 -5.70
CA ALA A 55 -3.90 -16.92 -4.82
C ALA A 55 -3.46 -16.75 -3.34
N ALA A 56 -2.41 -17.47 -2.89
CA ALA A 56 -1.85 -17.25 -1.56
C ALA A 56 -1.30 -15.83 -1.41
N LEU A 57 -0.62 -15.35 -2.44
CA LEU A 57 -0.05 -13.99 -2.43
C LEU A 57 -1.15 -12.91 -2.49
N PHE A 58 -2.22 -13.12 -3.27
CA PHE A 58 -3.36 -12.20 -3.30
C PHE A 58 -4.12 -12.21 -1.96
N GLY A 59 -4.32 -13.36 -1.32
CA GLY A 59 -4.89 -13.42 0.02
C GLY A 59 -4.04 -12.68 1.06
N ALA A 60 -2.72 -12.85 1.02
CA ALA A 60 -1.78 -12.11 1.88
C ALA A 60 -1.81 -10.59 1.56
N ALA A 61 -1.95 -10.21 0.29
CA ALA A 61 -2.11 -8.81 -0.13
C ALA A 61 -3.41 -8.19 0.39
N GLY A 62 -4.55 -8.88 0.23
CA GLY A 62 -5.84 -8.44 0.76
C GLY A 62 -5.82 -8.30 2.28
N TYR A 63 -5.22 -9.27 2.99
CA TYR A 63 -5.00 -9.17 4.43
C TYR A 63 -4.20 -7.92 4.80
N SER A 64 -3.12 -7.64 4.07
CA SER A 64 -2.29 -6.45 4.30
C SER A 64 -3.05 -5.15 4.02
N GLN A 65 -3.81 -5.08 2.93
CA GLN A 65 -4.64 -3.90 2.59
C GLN A 65 -5.70 -3.65 3.67
N ALA A 66 -6.44 -4.69 4.06
CA ALA A 66 -7.54 -4.55 5.02
C ALA A 66 -7.07 -4.24 6.45
N THR A 67 -5.95 -4.81 6.89
CA THR A 67 -5.51 -4.73 8.28
C THR A 67 -4.35 -3.77 8.54
N GLY A 68 -3.56 -3.47 7.51
CA GLY A 68 -2.28 -2.74 7.63
C GLY A 68 -1.15 -3.58 8.21
N LYS A 69 -1.37 -4.85 8.51
CA LYS A 69 -0.35 -5.77 9.02
C LYS A 69 0.41 -6.41 7.85
N THR A 70 1.58 -6.93 8.13
CA THR A 70 2.37 -7.66 7.14
C THR A 70 1.68 -8.97 6.76
N GLY A 71 1.36 -9.13 5.48
CA GLY A 71 0.83 -10.38 4.94
C GLY A 71 1.90 -11.45 4.86
N VAL A 72 1.55 -12.73 5.10
CA VAL A 72 2.51 -13.84 5.06
C VAL A 72 2.04 -14.92 4.11
N ALA A 73 2.90 -15.30 3.17
CA ALA A 73 2.67 -16.42 2.27
C ALA A 73 3.78 -17.47 2.40
N LEU A 74 3.41 -18.75 2.25
CA LEU A 74 4.33 -19.89 2.29
C LEU A 74 4.07 -20.81 1.09
N VAL A 75 5.07 -20.98 0.25
CA VAL A 75 4.99 -21.80 -0.97
C VAL A 75 6.23 -22.70 -1.11
N THR A 76 6.12 -23.73 -1.92
CA THR A 76 7.23 -24.67 -2.14
C THR A 76 8.27 -24.11 -3.15
N SER A 77 9.33 -24.88 -3.40
CA SER A 77 10.39 -24.58 -4.35
C SER A 77 9.93 -24.65 -5.82
N GLY A 78 10.80 -24.25 -6.74
CA GLY A 78 10.60 -24.37 -8.17
C GLY A 78 9.29 -23.75 -8.64
N PRO A 79 8.35 -24.55 -9.19
CA PRO A 79 7.09 -24.03 -9.71
C PRO A 79 6.24 -23.32 -8.65
N GLY A 80 6.34 -23.69 -7.36
CA GLY A 80 5.65 -23.00 -6.29
C GLY A 80 6.12 -21.55 -6.11
N GLY A 81 7.43 -21.36 -6.07
CA GLY A 81 8.01 -20.00 -6.00
C GLY A 81 7.79 -19.19 -7.28
N THR A 82 7.91 -19.79 -8.46
CA THR A 82 7.70 -19.07 -9.73
C THR A 82 6.24 -18.68 -9.94
N ASN A 83 5.27 -19.50 -9.51
CA ASN A 83 3.85 -19.15 -9.51
C ASN A 83 3.51 -17.98 -8.57
N ALA A 84 4.32 -17.73 -7.54
CA ALA A 84 4.13 -16.63 -6.61
C ALA A 84 4.53 -15.24 -7.19
N VAL A 85 5.33 -15.19 -8.25
CA VAL A 85 5.97 -13.96 -8.75
C VAL A 85 4.95 -12.88 -9.10
N THR A 86 3.83 -13.21 -9.74
CA THR A 86 2.77 -12.21 -10.05
C THR A 86 2.23 -11.56 -8.79
N GLY A 87 1.95 -12.35 -7.74
CA GLY A 87 1.45 -11.79 -6.47
C GLY A 87 2.51 -10.96 -5.73
N ILE A 88 3.79 -11.33 -5.81
CA ILE A 88 4.91 -10.54 -5.29
C ILE A 88 4.99 -9.19 -6.02
N ALA A 89 4.96 -9.20 -7.36
CA ALA A 89 4.98 -7.98 -8.17
C ALA A 89 3.78 -7.08 -7.89
N ASN A 90 2.59 -7.66 -7.67
CA ASN A 90 1.40 -6.91 -7.24
C ASN A 90 1.64 -6.20 -5.90
N ALA A 91 2.12 -6.90 -4.89
CA ALA A 91 2.42 -6.32 -3.58
C ALA A 91 3.49 -5.21 -3.67
N PHE A 92 4.50 -5.40 -4.54
CA PHE A 92 5.54 -4.39 -4.78
C PHE A 92 4.98 -3.11 -5.41
N MET A 93 4.15 -3.24 -6.45
CA MET A 93 3.55 -2.10 -7.15
C MET A 93 2.59 -1.30 -6.28
N ASP A 94 1.87 -1.96 -5.37
CA ASP A 94 0.91 -1.33 -4.46
C ASP A 94 1.52 -0.99 -3.08
N SER A 95 2.83 -1.21 -2.91
CA SER A 95 3.55 -0.92 -1.65
C SER A 95 2.96 -1.63 -0.43
N LEU A 96 2.60 -2.92 -0.60
CA LEU A 96 2.00 -3.71 0.47
C LEU A 96 3.08 -4.45 1.28
N PRO A 97 3.10 -4.32 2.61
CA PRO A 97 4.01 -5.09 3.44
C PRO A 97 3.67 -6.57 3.36
N MET A 98 4.63 -7.38 2.92
CA MET A 98 4.46 -8.82 2.76
C MET A 98 5.79 -9.55 3.00
N VAL A 99 5.75 -10.69 3.69
CA VAL A 99 6.88 -11.61 3.78
C VAL A 99 6.50 -12.94 3.12
N VAL A 100 7.25 -13.32 2.11
CA VAL A 100 7.01 -14.52 1.32
C VAL A 100 8.10 -15.54 1.63
N PHE A 101 7.71 -16.66 2.19
CA PHE A 101 8.59 -17.81 2.43
C PHE A 101 8.46 -18.78 1.26
N THR A 102 9.59 -19.05 0.61
CA THR A 102 9.67 -20.05 -0.45
C THR A 102 10.54 -21.22 0.03
N GLY A 103 10.15 -22.42 -0.30
CA GLY A 103 11.03 -23.56 -0.13
C GLY A 103 12.14 -23.55 -1.19
N GLN A 104 13.29 -24.13 -0.87
CA GLN A 104 14.39 -24.33 -1.80
C GLN A 104 14.94 -25.76 -1.65
N VAL A 105 15.63 -26.25 -2.67
CA VAL A 105 16.37 -27.51 -2.60
C VAL A 105 17.45 -27.44 -1.51
N PRO A 106 17.92 -28.56 -0.95
CA PRO A 106 19.01 -28.56 0.03
C PRO A 106 20.22 -27.75 -0.46
N THR A 107 20.93 -27.10 0.45
CA THR A 107 22.03 -26.18 0.14
C THR A 107 23.12 -26.77 -0.75
N ASN A 108 23.41 -28.07 -0.58
CA ASN A 108 24.41 -28.81 -1.40
C ASN A 108 23.93 -29.11 -2.82
N LEU A 109 22.66 -28.89 -3.15
CA LEU A 109 22.11 -29.12 -4.49
C LEU A 109 21.86 -27.82 -5.25
N ILE A 110 21.95 -26.66 -4.61
CA ILE A 110 21.74 -25.37 -5.24
C ILE A 110 22.80 -25.15 -6.34
N GLY A 111 22.34 -24.84 -7.56
CA GLY A 111 23.19 -24.64 -8.73
C GLY A 111 23.53 -25.92 -9.50
N ASN A 112 22.86 -27.04 -9.18
CA ASN A 112 23.10 -28.34 -9.84
C ASN A 112 21.90 -28.80 -10.70
N ASP A 113 21.01 -27.90 -11.08
CA ASP A 113 19.78 -28.22 -11.83
C ASP A 113 18.93 -29.31 -11.16
N ALA A 114 18.83 -29.24 -9.84
CA ALA A 114 18.10 -30.22 -9.05
C ALA A 114 16.59 -30.15 -9.33
N PHE A 115 15.87 -31.27 -9.06
CA PHE A 115 14.42 -31.32 -9.24
C PHE A 115 13.70 -30.23 -8.46
N GLN A 116 12.88 -29.43 -9.14
CA GLN A 116 12.18 -28.24 -8.60
C GLN A 116 13.11 -27.17 -7.99
N GLU A 117 14.32 -27.03 -8.51
CA GLU A 117 15.18 -25.89 -8.23
C GLU A 117 14.76 -24.69 -9.09
N ALA A 118 14.78 -23.49 -8.51
CA ALA A 118 14.71 -22.21 -9.22
C ALA A 118 15.47 -21.15 -8.43
N ASP A 119 16.18 -20.26 -9.12
CA ASP A 119 16.80 -19.08 -8.50
C ASP A 119 15.75 -18.02 -8.21
N LEU A 120 14.99 -18.22 -7.13
CA LEU A 120 13.92 -17.29 -6.74
C LEU A 120 14.47 -15.94 -6.30
N THR A 121 15.67 -15.89 -5.75
CA THR A 121 16.31 -14.61 -5.39
C THR A 121 16.67 -13.79 -6.63
N GLY A 122 17.14 -14.43 -7.69
CA GLY A 122 17.40 -13.80 -8.99
C GLY A 122 16.11 -13.35 -9.68
N ILE A 123 15.11 -14.25 -9.77
CA ILE A 123 13.81 -13.99 -10.42
C ILE A 123 13.07 -12.82 -9.76
N THR A 124 13.05 -12.74 -8.44
CA THR A 124 12.26 -11.74 -7.70
C THR A 124 12.99 -10.42 -7.46
N ARG A 125 14.28 -10.32 -7.74
CA ARG A 125 15.11 -9.15 -7.45
C ARG A 125 14.50 -7.81 -7.88
N SER A 126 13.80 -7.78 -9.00
CA SER A 126 13.20 -6.57 -9.58
C SER A 126 11.83 -6.20 -8.97
N CYS A 127 11.21 -7.10 -8.23
CA CYS A 127 9.86 -6.91 -7.69
C CYS A 127 9.73 -7.18 -6.18
N VAL A 128 10.84 -7.15 -5.44
CA VAL A 128 10.87 -7.18 -3.97
C VAL A 128 11.68 -6.00 -3.42
N LYS A 129 11.41 -5.62 -2.19
CA LYS A 129 12.28 -4.67 -1.48
C LYS A 129 13.62 -5.29 -1.14
N HIS A 130 13.60 -6.55 -0.73
CA HIS A 130 14.77 -7.34 -0.45
C HIS A 130 14.46 -8.83 -0.56
N ASN A 131 15.48 -9.66 -0.74
CA ASN A 131 15.37 -11.10 -0.68
C ASN A 131 16.55 -11.72 0.06
N TYR A 132 16.30 -12.84 0.71
CA TYR A 132 17.26 -13.61 1.47
C TYR A 132 17.27 -15.06 1.01
N LEU A 133 18.46 -15.66 0.94
CA LEU A 133 18.65 -17.11 0.86
C LEU A 133 19.34 -17.56 2.15
N VAL A 134 18.63 -18.30 3.01
CA VAL A 134 19.12 -18.73 4.32
C VAL A 134 20.04 -19.93 4.17
N LYS A 135 21.36 -19.74 4.26
CA LYS A 135 22.38 -20.79 4.09
C LYS A 135 22.87 -21.40 5.40
N LYS A 136 22.51 -20.83 6.53
CA LYS A 136 22.84 -21.33 7.86
C LYS A 136 21.60 -21.23 8.74
N VAL A 137 21.33 -22.26 9.53
CA VAL A 137 20.13 -22.28 10.39
C VAL A 137 20.19 -21.23 11.49
N GLU A 138 21.40 -20.83 11.92
CA GLU A 138 21.64 -19.76 12.89
C GLU A 138 21.14 -18.40 12.40
N ASP A 139 21.17 -18.16 11.09
CA ASP A 139 20.74 -16.92 10.49
C ASP A 139 19.21 -16.84 10.31
N LEU A 140 18.48 -17.92 10.51
CA LEU A 140 17.03 -18.00 10.21
C LEU A 140 16.21 -17.00 11.03
N ALA A 141 16.33 -17.01 12.35
CA ALA A 141 15.56 -16.12 13.22
C ALA A 141 15.91 -14.63 13.01
N PRO A 142 17.21 -14.24 12.93
CA PRO A 142 17.59 -12.88 12.56
C PRO A 142 17.05 -12.45 11.18
N THR A 143 17.14 -13.30 10.16
CA THR A 143 16.64 -13.04 8.81
C THR A 143 15.13 -12.78 8.80
N ILE A 144 14.36 -13.55 9.57
CA ILE A 144 12.91 -13.32 9.69
C ILE A 144 12.64 -11.95 10.31
N LYS A 145 13.35 -11.58 11.38
CA LYS A 145 13.23 -10.26 12.01
C LYS A 145 13.53 -9.13 11.02
N GLU A 146 14.63 -9.24 10.28
CA GLU A 146 15.00 -8.28 9.24
C GLU A 146 13.94 -8.21 8.14
N ALA A 147 13.41 -9.35 7.67
CA ALA A 147 12.40 -9.41 6.63
C ALA A 147 11.13 -8.65 7.01
N PHE A 148 10.63 -8.82 8.23
CA PHE A 148 9.47 -8.07 8.72
C PHE A 148 9.76 -6.59 8.89
N PHE A 149 10.93 -6.23 9.43
CA PHE A 149 11.35 -4.84 9.55
C PHE A 149 11.44 -4.15 8.19
N VAL A 150 12.10 -4.76 7.21
CA VAL A 150 12.22 -4.21 5.85
C VAL A 150 10.87 -4.13 5.16
N ALA A 151 10.02 -5.17 5.28
CA ALA A 151 8.71 -5.19 4.62
C ALA A 151 7.79 -4.07 5.10
N SER A 152 7.81 -3.74 6.40
CA SER A 152 6.83 -2.85 7.04
C SER A 152 7.29 -1.40 7.22
N THR A 153 8.59 -1.09 7.12
CA THR A 153 9.13 0.25 7.36
C THR A 153 9.51 0.97 6.06
N GLY A 154 9.71 2.29 6.11
CA GLY A 154 9.91 3.11 4.92
C GLY A 154 8.71 2.96 3.97
N ARG A 155 8.94 2.94 2.66
CA ARG A 155 7.91 2.52 1.70
C ARG A 155 7.68 1.01 1.87
N PRO A 156 6.49 0.56 2.32
CA PRO A 156 6.25 -0.87 2.50
C PRO A 156 6.39 -1.67 1.20
N GLY A 157 6.61 -2.97 1.32
CA GLY A 157 6.71 -3.82 0.14
C GLY A 157 7.10 -5.27 0.48
N PRO A 158 7.06 -6.18 -0.50
CA PRO A 158 7.34 -7.57 -0.29
C PRO A 158 8.83 -7.84 -0.05
N VAL A 159 9.09 -8.79 0.85
CA VAL A 159 10.41 -9.39 1.10
C VAL A 159 10.30 -10.89 0.93
N LEU A 160 11.21 -11.49 0.19
CA LEU A 160 11.27 -12.93 -0.01
C LEU A 160 12.33 -13.55 0.88
N VAL A 161 11.99 -14.65 1.54
CA VAL A 161 12.92 -15.48 2.32
C VAL A 161 12.91 -16.89 1.75
N ASP A 162 13.98 -17.25 1.05
CA ASP A 162 14.16 -18.55 0.41
C ASP A 162 14.82 -19.53 1.39
N LEU A 163 14.14 -20.66 1.67
CA LEU A 163 14.44 -21.59 2.75
C LEU A 163 14.87 -22.93 2.21
N PRO A 164 16.19 -23.25 2.14
CA PRO A 164 16.65 -24.57 1.81
C PRO A 164 16.11 -25.62 2.79
N LYS A 165 15.71 -26.79 2.24
CA LYS A 165 15.05 -27.86 2.99
C LYS A 165 15.88 -28.35 4.18
N ASP A 166 17.20 -28.45 4.03
CA ASP A 166 18.13 -28.88 5.08
C ASP A 166 18.20 -27.86 6.25
N MET A 167 18.01 -26.55 5.98
CA MET A 167 17.92 -25.54 7.03
C MET A 167 16.66 -25.73 7.89
N THR A 168 15.56 -26.14 7.29
CA THR A 168 14.31 -26.41 8.01
C THR A 168 14.37 -27.68 8.89
N ALA A 169 15.29 -28.60 8.58
CA ALA A 169 15.49 -29.87 9.30
C ALA A 169 16.50 -29.78 10.44
N GLN A 170 17.50 -28.88 10.34
CA GLN A 170 18.55 -28.74 11.35
C GLN A 170 18.01 -28.22 12.68
N GLU A 171 18.64 -28.65 13.79
CA GLU A 171 18.27 -28.26 15.14
C GLU A 171 19.33 -27.36 15.77
N ILE A 172 18.88 -26.20 16.26
CA ILE A 172 19.71 -25.26 17.02
C ILE A 172 18.99 -24.77 18.27
N GLU A 173 19.70 -24.07 19.14
CA GLU A 173 19.08 -23.36 20.24
C GLU A 173 18.37 -22.11 19.74
N PHE A 174 17.05 -21.99 20.03
CA PHE A 174 16.22 -20.88 19.58
C PHE A 174 16.53 -19.61 20.39
N SER A 175 16.83 -18.55 19.70
CA SER A 175 16.88 -17.19 20.21
C SER A 175 16.29 -16.25 19.16
N TYR A 176 15.40 -15.33 19.58
CA TYR A 176 14.81 -14.35 18.68
C TYR A 176 15.31 -12.95 19.04
N PRO A 177 15.84 -12.15 18.09
CA PRO A 177 16.36 -10.82 18.40
C PRO A 177 15.24 -9.89 18.87
N GLU A 178 15.47 -9.15 19.94
CA GLU A 178 14.53 -8.12 20.41
C GLU A 178 14.50 -6.93 19.44
N THR A 179 15.65 -6.51 18.96
CA THR A 179 15.82 -5.39 18.04
C THR A 179 16.67 -5.80 16.85
N ILE A 180 16.51 -5.07 15.74
CA ILE A 180 17.36 -5.21 14.57
C ILE A 180 17.97 -3.86 14.21
N GLU A 181 19.26 -3.84 13.91
CA GLU A 181 19.97 -2.67 13.45
C GLU A 181 20.62 -2.96 12.09
N MET A 182 20.11 -2.30 11.04
CA MET A 182 20.62 -2.45 9.68
C MET A 182 21.51 -1.27 9.32
N ARG A 183 22.76 -1.54 8.96
CA ARG A 183 23.75 -0.49 8.62
C ARG A 183 23.32 0.39 7.46
N SER A 184 22.72 -0.22 6.42
CA SER A 184 22.39 0.44 5.14
C SER A 184 20.92 0.83 4.97
N TYR A 185 20.06 0.48 5.94
CA TYR A 185 18.63 0.74 5.83
C TYR A 185 18.15 1.55 7.06
N LYS A 186 17.95 2.85 6.85
CA LYS A 186 17.49 3.81 7.87
C LYS A 186 16.37 4.68 7.28
N PRO A 187 15.10 4.24 7.38
CA PRO A 187 13.97 5.02 6.87
C PRO A 187 13.89 6.39 7.54
N GLN A 188 13.76 7.43 6.73
CA GLN A 188 13.56 8.80 7.22
C GLN A 188 12.08 9.02 7.50
N THR A 189 11.73 9.39 8.73
CA THR A 189 10.35 9.65 9.13
C THR A 189 10.01 11.13 9.23
N GLN A 190 10.97 11.95 9.67
CA GLN A 190 10.79 13.39 9.86
C GLN A 190 11.01 14.16 8.55
N GLY A 191 10.09 15.07 8.22
CA GLY A 191 10.30 16.05 7.16
C GLY A 191 11.35 17.09 7.56
N ASN A 192 12.09 17.61 6.58
CA ASN A 192 13.02 18.72 6.83
C ASN A 192 12.24 19.98 7.26
N PRO A 193 12.50 20.58 8.44
CA PRO A 193 11.70 21.71 8.95
C PRO A 193 11.66 22.92 8.03
N LYS A 194 12.77 23.23 7.33
CA LYS A 194 12.80 24.34 6.38
C LYS A 194 11.95 24.07 5.13
N ALA A 195 11.92 22.82 4.67
CA ALA A 195 11.09 22.42 3.55
C ALA A 195 9.60 22.45 3.93
N VAL A 196 9.26 21.96 5.13
CA VAL A 196 7.89 22.01 5.69
C VAL A 196 7.43 23.46 5.77
N ARG A 197 8.23 24.37 6.36
CA ARG A 197 7.90 25.79 6.48
C ARG A 197 7.61 26.43 5.12
N ARG A 198 8.49 26.26 4.12
CA ARG A 198 8.29 26.77 2.77
C ARG A 198 7.03 26.23 2.09
N ALA A 199 6.70 24.95 2.32
CA ALA A 199 5.49 24.35 1.81
C ALA A 199 4.25 24.98 2.47
N VAL A 200 4.28 25.21 3.79
CA VAL A 200 3.18 25.87 4.53
C VAL A 200 3.00 27.31 4.05
N GLU A 201 4.08 28.08 3.85
CA GLU A 201 4.01 29.42 3.26
C GLU A 201 3.24 29.40 1.92
N ALA A 202 3.60 28.46 1.02
CA ALA A 202 2.91 28.31 -0.25
C ALA A 202 1.43 27.88 -0.08
N MET A 203 1.11 27.04 0.91
CA MET A 203 -0.28 26.66 1.20
C MET A 203 -1.13 27.85 1.68
N LEU A 204 -0.57 28.74 2.50
CA LEU A 204 -1.30 29.90 3.02
C LEU A 204 -1.59 30.92 1.92
N GLU A 205 -0.69 31.09 0.96
CA GLU A 205 -0.78 32.02 -0.16
C GLU A 205 -1.69 31.56 -1.31
N ALA A 206 -1.81 30.26 -1.54
CA ALA A 206 -2.50 29.69 -2.68
C ALA A 206 -3.99 30.07 -2.74
N GLU A 207 -4.46 30.51 -3.90
CA GLU A 207 -5.85 30.88 -4.16
C GLU A 207 -6.70 29.68 -4.60
N ARG A 208 -6.08 28.75 -5.35
CA ARG A 208 -6.75 27.57 -5.93
C ARG A 208 -6.00 26.28 -5.61
N PRO A 209 -5.72 25.99 -4.33
CA PRO A 209 -5.03 24.75 -3.97
C PRO A 209 -5.93 23.55 -4.15
N VAL A 210 -5.30 22.37 -4.37
CA VAL A 210 -5.93 21.05 -4.31
C VAL A 210 -5.06 20.13 -3.49
N LEU A 211 -5.67 19.45 -2.52
CA LEU A 211 -5.02 18.39 -1.76
C LEU A 211 -5.22 17.05 -2.49
N TYR A 212 -4.11 16.37 -2.77
CA TYR A 212 -4.06 15.14 -3.54
C TYR A 212 -3.47 14.01 -2.71
N ILE A 213 -4.29 13.00 -2.38
CA ILE A 213 -3.97 11.97 -1.41
C ILE A 213 -3.78 10.63 -2.10
N GLY A 214 -2.63 9.99 -1.87
CA GLY A 214 -2.32 8.64 -2.35
C GLY A 214 -2.41 7.56 -1.29
N GLY A 215 -2.15 6.31 -1.70
CA GLY A 215 -2.10 5.15 -0.80
C GLY A 215 -1.10 5.27 0.34
N GLY A 216 -0.03 6.09 0.17
CA GLY A 216 0.94 6.36 1.23
C GLY A 216 0.34 7.01 2.48
N ALA A 217 -0.76 7.77 2.35
CA ALA A 217 -1.48 8.31 3.49
C ALA A 217 -2.21 7.21 4.30
N ILE A 218 -2.71 6.15 3.61
CA ILE A 218 -3.31 4.99 4.27
C ILE A 218 -2.23 4.14 4.96
N HIS A 219 -1.11 3.88 4.28
CA HIS A 219 -0.02 3.08 4.83
C HIS A 219 0.63 3.75 6.04
N GLY A 220 0.85 5.06 6.00
CA GLY A 220 1.38 5.85 7.13
C GLY A 220 0.34 6.15 8.22
N GLY A 221 -0.96 5.79 8.02
CA GLY A 221 -2.02 6.08 9.00
C GLY A 221 -2.31 7.58 9.18
N ALA A 222 -2.13 8.38 8.12
CA ALA A 222 -2.22 9.85 8.14
C ALA A 222 -3.63 10.41 7.91
N HIS A 223 -4.65 9.57 7.85
CA HIS A 223 -6.01 9.95 7.45
C HIS A 223 -6.64 11.05 8.32
N GLU A 224 -6.43 11.03 9.65
CA GLU A 224 -6.93 12.06 10.55
C GLU A 224 -6.17 13.37 10.38
N GLU A 225 -4.84 13.34 10.28
CA GLU A 225 -4.00 14.51 10.07
C GLU A 225 -4.30 15.18 8.72
N VAL A 226 -4.49 14.38 7.67
CA VAL A 226 -4.88 14.86 6.34
C VAL A 226 -6.26 15.52 6.37
N ARG A 227 -7.23 14.94 7.08
CA ARG A 227 -8.56 15.54 7.26
C ARG A 227 -8.45 16.89 7.98
N ARG A 228 -7.73 16.94 9.10
CA ARG A 228 -7.49 18.19 9.84
C ARG A 228 -6.80 19.26 8.98
N LEU A 229 -5.82 18.88 8.15
CA LEU A 229 -5.17 19.80 7.23
C LEU A 229 -6.17 20.35 6.20
N ALA A 230 -6.98 19.49 5.59
CA ALA A 230 -8.01 19.89 4.63
C ALA A 230 -9.03 20.85 5.24
N GLU A 231 -9.56 20.51 6.42
CA GLU A 231 -10.53 21.35 7.15
C GLU A 231 -9.91 22.69 7.58
N ARG A 232 -8.68 22.67 8.12
CA ARG A 232 -8.00 23.87 8.62
C ARG A 232 -7.73 24.92 7.54
N LEU A 233 -7.39 24.48 6.35
CA LEU A 233 -7.08 25.35 5.21
C LEU A 233 -8.19 25.37 4.16
N ASN A 234 -9.35 24.75 4.42
CA ASN A 234 -10.47 24.63 3.48
C ASN A 234 -10.03 24.16 2.07
N LEU A 235 -9.35 23.01 2.01
CA LEU A 235 -8.77 22.46 0.79
C LEU A 235 -9.70 21.50 0.07
N PRO A 236 -10.10 21.75 -1.19
CA PRO A 236 -10.69 20.72 -2.02
C PRO A 236 -9.75 19.52 -2.12
N THR A 237 -10.26 18.31 -1.84
CA THR A 237 -9.44 17.12 -1.62
C THR A 237 -9.81 16.00 -2.57
N THR A 238 -8.83 15.44 -3.27
CA THR A 238 -8.99 14.29 -4.17
C THR A 238 -8.09 13.13 -3.75
N CYS A 239 -8.52 11.91 -4.06
CA CYS A 239 -7.78 10.69 -3.77
C CYS A 239 -7.37 9.96 -5.06
N THR A 240 -6.20 9.29 -5.03
CA THR A 240 -5.89 8.25 -6.03
C THR A 240 -6.79 7.05 -5.83
N LEU A 241 -6.79 6.11 -6.80
CA LEU A 241 -7.44 4.81 -6.63
C LEU A 241 -7.02 4.10 -5.33
N MET A 242 -5.70 4.08 -5.03
CA MET A 242 -5.17 3.48 -3.80
C MET A 242 -5.35 4.35 -2.55
N GLY A 243 -5.73 5.61 -2.72
CA GLY A 243 -5.98 6.55 -1.62
C GLY A 243 -7.44 6.64 -1.19
N LEU A 244 -8.37 5.98 -1.90
CA LEU A 244 -9.79 6.01 -1.56
C LEU A 244 -10.03 5.53 -0.12
N GLY A 245 -10.82 6.31 0.62
CA GLY A 245 -11.07 6.11 2.05
C GLY A 245 -10.04 6.79 2.99
N ALA A 246 -8.91 7.30 2.49
CA ALA A 246 -8.00 8.12 3.30
C ALA A 246 -8.62 9.48 3.66
N PHE A 247 -9.51 9.96 2.80
CA PHE A 247 -10.37 11.12 3.05
C PHE A 247 -11.83 10.70 2.81
N PRO A 248 -12.75 10.99 3.73
CA PRO A 248 -14.13 10.52 3.60
C PRO A 248 -14.78 11.03 2.31
N ALA A 249 -15.37 10.14 1.53
CA ALA A 249 -16.07 10.51 0.29
C ALA A 249 -17.30 11.39 0.55
N SER A 250 -17.95 11.23 1.71
CA SER A 250 -19.09 12.02 2.17
C SER A 250 -18.72 13.44 2.63
N HIS A 251 -17.43 13.74 2.83
CA HIS A 251 -16.98 15.05 3.33
C HIS A 251 -17.23 16.16 2.28
N PRO A 252 -17.71 17.38 2.66
CA PRO A 252 -17.98 18.47 1.72
C PRO A 252 -16.80 18.87 0.84
N LEU A 253 -15.58 18.77 1.36
CA LEU A 253 -14.35 19.06 0.61
C LEU A 253 -13.93 17.94 -0.34
N SER A 254 -14.61 16.78 -0.34
CA SER A 254 -14.24 15.64 -1.17
C SER A 254 -14.61 15.87 -2.64
N LEU A 255 -13.62 15.74 -3.49
CA LEU A 255 -13.79 15.76 -4.94
C LEU A 255 -13.92 14.34 -5.54
N GLY A 256 -13.74 13.29 -4.74
CA GLY A 256 -13.65 11.92 -5.21
C GLY A 256 -12.29 11.62 -5.85
N MET A 257 -12.29 10.74 -6.86
CA MET A 257 -11.08 10.28 -7.54
C MET A 257 -10.75 11.15 -8.76
N LEU A 258 -9.45 11.36 -9.00
CA LEU A 258 -8.92 12.05 -10.18
C LEU A 258 -8.39 11.04 -11.23
N GLY A 259 -7.93 11.57 -12.35
CA GLY A 259 -7.26 10.82 -13.42
C GLY A 259 -8.21 10.28 -14.48
N MET A 260 -7.77 9.25 -15.21
CA MET A 260 -8.48 8.69 -16.37
C MET A 260 -9.93 8.29 -16.07
N HIS A 261 -10.22 7.81 -14.87
CA HIS A 261 -11.52 7.38 -14.41
C HIS A 261 -12.11 8.29 -13.31
N GLY A 262 -11.52 9.46 -13.10
CA GLY A 262 -11.95 10.46 -12.13
C GLY A 262 -13.15 11.28 -12.61
N GLY A 263 -13.71 12.07 -11.68
CA GLY A 263 -14.78 13.03 -12.00
C GLY A 263 -14.27 14.15 -12.90
N TYR A 264 -15.12 14.65 -13.81
CA TYR A 264 -14.79 15.81 -14.64
C TYR A 264 -14.37 17.01 -13.79
N TRP A 265 -15.16 17.34 -12.76
CA TRP A 265 -14.86 18.44 -11.83
C TRP A 265 -13.52 18.27 -11.11
N THR A 266 -13.16 17.03 -10.76
CA THR A 266 -11.90 16.72 -10.08
C THR A 266 -10.71 16.97 -11.01
N ASN A 267 -10.79 16.49 -12.26
CA ASN A 267 -9.75 16.71 -13.25
C ASN A 267 -9.62 18.19 -13.62
N MET A 268 -10.74 18.92 -13.71
CA MET A 268 -10.72 20.38 -13.93
C MET A 268 -10.10 21.11 -12.74
N ALA A 269 -10.41 20.70 -11.51
CA ALA A 269 -9.79 21.27 -10.31
C ALA A 269 -8.27 21.08 -10.32
N VAL A 270 -7.79 19.86 -10.59
CA VAL A 270 -6.35 19.58 -10.65
C VAL A 270 -5.67 20.34 -11.78
N ASN A 271 -6.26 20.44 -12.96
CA ASN A 271 -5.65 21.13 -14.10
C ASN A 271 -5.66 22.67 -13.99
N ASN A 272 -6.53 23.23 -13.16
CA ASN A 272 -6.65 24.69 -12.98
C ASN A 272 -6.17 25.17 -11.60
N CYS A 273 -5.63 24.28 -10.75
CA CYS A 273 -5.06 24.68 -9.47
C CYS A 273 -3.77 25.50 -9.65
N ASP A 274 -3.44 26.32 -8.67
CA ASP A 274 -2.17 27.03 -8.56
C ASP A 274 -1.18 26.33 -7.62
N LEU A 275 -1.69 25.42 -6.77
CA LEU A 275 -0.88 24.59 -5.88
C LEU A 275 -1.49 23.18 -5.76
N LEU A 276 -0.72 22.15 -6.12
CA LEU A 276 -1.09 20.75 -5.92
C LEU A 276 -0.28 20.17 -4.76
N ILE A 277 -0.98 19.79 -3.68
CA ILE A 277 -0.38 19.29 -2.45
C ILE A 277 -0.51 17.76 -2.45
N SER A 278 0.56 17.06 -2.79
CA SER A 278 0.57 15.59 -2.88
C SER A 278 1.08 14.96 -1.60
N ILE A 279 0.27 14.07 -1.00
CA ILE A 279 0.61 13.29 0.20
C ILE A 279 0.60 11.80 -0.13
N GLY A 280 1.79 11.19 -0.21
CA GLY A 280 1.94 9.74 -0.43
C GLY A 280 1.39 9.25 -1.77
N ALA A 281 1.51 10.06 -2.84
CA ALA A 281 1.10 9.70 -4.20
C ALA A 281 2.28 9.81 -5.16
N ARG A 282 2.38 8.86 -6.09
CA ARG A 282 3.55 8.71 -6.99
C ARG A 282 3.38 9.30 -8.39
N PHE A 283 2.26 9.96 -8.68
CA PHE A 283 1.98 10.56 -9.98
C PHE A 283 2.10 9.56 -11.14
N ASP A 284 1.34 8.46 -11.08
CA ASP A 284 1.33 7.46 -12.15
C ASP A 284 0.57 7.95 -13.40
N ASP A 285 0.73 7.22 -14.51
CA ASP A 285 0.18 7.58 -15.82
C ASP A 285 -1.35 7.58 -15.87
N ARG A 286 -2.02 6.79 -15.00
CA ARG A 286 -3.50 6.78 -14.91
C ARG A 286 -4.05 8.06 -14.30
N VAL A 287 -3.22 8.76 -13.53
CA VAL A 287 -3.56 10.05 -12.93
C VAL A 287 -3.11 11.21 -13.82
N THR A 288 -1.86 11.20 -14.26
CA THR A 288 -1.26 12.35 -14.97
C THR A 288 -1.65 12.42 -16.45
N GLY A 289 -1.89 11.28 -17.08
CA GLY A 289 -2.03 11.23 -18.53
C GLY A 289 -0.76 11.77 -19.20
N LYS A 290 -0.93 12.74 -20.11
CA LYS A 290 0.19 13.41 -20.78
C LYS A 290 0.88 14.39 -19.83
N LEU A 291 2.05 14.01 -19.33
CA LEU A 291 2.82 14.77 -18.32
C LEU A 291 3.02 16.25 -18.69
N SER A 292 3.26 16.58 -19.97
CA SER A 292 3.45 17.95 -20.41
C SER A 292 2.20 18.82 -20.31
N GLU A 293 1.03 18.21 -20.09
CA GLU A 293 -0.26 18.90 -19.97
C GLU A 293 -0.83 18.87 -18.53
N PHE A 294 -0.21 18.08 -17.63
CA PHE A 294 -0.72 17.88 -16.28
C PHE A 294 -0.47 19.11 -15.40
N ALA A 295 -1.52 19.75 -14.92
CA ALA A 295 -1.52 20.85 -13.95
C ALA A 295 -0.43 21.94 -14.22
N LYS A 296 -0.30 22.38 -15.48
CA LYS A 296 0.78 23.28 -15.96
C LYS A 296 0.94 24.58 -15.19
N GLY A 297 -0.14 25.10 -14.59
CA GLY A 297 -0.14 26.33 -13.82
C GLY A 297 0.16 26.18 -12.35
N ALA A 298 0.33 24.94 -11.88
CA ALA A 298 0.49 24.65 -10.47
C ALA A 298 1.95 24.58 -10.04
N ARG A 299 2.23 25.02 -8.80
CA ARG A 299 3.40 24.60 -8.03
C ARG A 299 3.07 23.27 -7.34
N PHE A 300 4.09 22.45 -7.05
CA PHE A 300 3.90 21.13 -6.47
C PHE A 300 4.56 20.99 -5.10
N ILE A 301 3.78 20.65 -4.09
CA ILE A 301 4.29 20.08 -2.83
C ILE A 301 4.20 18.56 -2.95
N HIS A 302 5.29 17.84 -2.70
CA HIS A 302 5.32 16.38 -2.75
C HIS A 302 5.89 15.80 -1.47
N VAL A 303 5.03 15.20 -0.67
CA VAL A 303 5.39 14.44 0.53
C VAL A 303 5.39 12.96 0.20
N ASP A 304 6.54 12.32 0.29
CA ASP A 304 6.68 10.88 0.12
C ASP A 304 7.78 10.33 1.04
N ILE A 305 7.59 9.10 1.51
CA ILE A 305 8.59 8.42 2.35
C ILE A 305 9.75 7.86 1.50
N ASP A 306 9.50 7.63 0.21
CA ASP A 306 10.47 7.12 -0.75
C ASP A 306 11.10 8.28 -1.54
N PRO A 307 12.38 8.62 -1.29
CA PRO A 307 13.03 9.72 -2.00
C PRO A 307 13.11 9.48 -3.52
N SER A 308 13.01 8.23 -3.97
CA SER A 308 13.04 7.90 -5.40
C SER A 308 11.75 8.29 -6.14
N CYS A 309 10.65 8.56 -5.42
CA CYS A 309 9.40 9.06 -5.98
C CYS A 309 9.44 10.57 -6.27
N ILE A 310 10.28 11.32 -5.55
CA ILE A 310 10.41 12.77 -5.71
C ILE A 310 11.05 13.11 -7.06
N ASN A 311 10.43 14.02 -7.80
CA ASN A 311 10.86 14.43 -9.15
C ASN A 311 10.92 13.31 -10.19
N LYS A 312 10.29 12.17 -9.93
CA LYS A 312 10.34 11.01 -10.84
C LYS A 312 9.50 11.24 -12.10
N ASN A 313 8.26 11.63 -11.93
CA ASN A 313 7.30 11.82 -13.03
C ASN A 313 6.94 13.31 -13.22
N VAL A 314 6.79 14.04 -12.14
CA VAL A 314 6.41 15.48 -12.14
C VAL A 314 7.49 16.24 -11.37
N PRO A 315 7.98 17.38 -11.91
CA PRO A 315 8.86 18.29 -11.16
C PRO A 315 8.18 18.79 -9.89
N CYS A 316 8.92 18.92 -8.81
CA CYS A 316 8.39 19.30 -7.50
C CYS A 316 9.09 20.58 -6.99
N ASP A 317 8.31 21.60 -6.61
CA ASP A 317 8.84 22.87 -6.07
C ASP A 317 9.18 22.73 -4.57
N PHE A 318 8.43 21.91 -3.84
CA PHE A 318 8.57 21.72 -2.40
C PHE A 318 8.65 20.23 -2.06
N PRO A 319 9.82 19.59 -2.28
CA PRO A 319 10.03 18.19 -1.94
C PRO A 319 10.17 17.98 -0.43
N ILE A 320 9.43 17.02 0.14
CA ILE A 320 9.53 16.65 1.55
C ILE A 320 9.58 15.12 1.66
N VAL A 321 10.77 14.60 2.00
CA VAL A 321 10.93 13.17 2.28
C VAL A 321 10.63 12.92 3.74
N GLY A 322 9.66 12.04 4.04
CA GLY A 322 9.27 11.68 5.39
C GLY A 322 7.98 10.87 5.43
N ASP A 323 7.67 10.36 6.61
CA ASP A 323 6.40 9.66 6.87
C ASP A 323 5.22 10.61 6.74
N SER A 324 4.17 10.19 6.04
CA SER A 324 3.03 11.04 5.72
C SER A 324 2.34 11.60 6.97
N LYS A 325 2.15 10.78 8.02
CA LYS A 325 1.52 11.21 9.28
C LYS A 325 2.37 12.23 10.01
N VAL A 326 3.65 11.93 10.14
CA VAL A 326 4.60 12.82 10.84
C VAL A 326 4.75 14.15 10.11
N VAL A 327 4.90 14.12 8.79
CA VAL A 327 5.06 15.35 7.98
C VAL A 327 3.80 16.19 7.99
N VAL A 328 2.61 15.60 7.84
CA VAL A 328 1.34 16.36 7.89
C VAL A 328 1.12 16.97 9.28
N GLN A 329 1.49 16.26 10.35
CA GLN A 329 1.46 16.86 11.69
C GLN A 329 2.44 18.04 11.83
N GLN A 330 3.67 17.92 11.31
CA GLN A 330 4.62 19.05 11.26
C GLN A 330 4.05 20.25 10.47
N MET A 331 3.33 20.00 9.36
CA MET A 331 2.65 21.06 8.60
C MET A 331 1.56 21.74 9.43
N LEU A 332 0.73 20.97 10.12
CA LEU A 332 -0.32 21.51 10.99
C LEU A 332 0.28 22.39 12.10
N ASP A 333 1.33 21.93 12.75
CA ASP A 333 2.00 22.67 13.83
C ASP A 333 2.60 23.99 13.30
N GLU A 334 3.22 23.97 12.12
CA GLU A 334 3.78 25.16 11.45
C GLU A 334 2.68 26.15 11.03
N ILE A 335 1.53 25.65 10.53
CA ILE A 335 0.36 26.49 10.21
C ILE A 335 -0.12 27.23 11.45
N GLU A 336 -0.29 26.55 12.58
CA GLU A 336 -0.74 27.19 13.82
C GLU A 336 0.27 28.23 14.33
N GLN A 337 1.56 27.92 14.22
CA GLN A 337 2.61 28.88 14.59
C GLN A 337 2.56 30.14 13.71
N MET A 338 2.47 29.99 12.38
CA MET A 338 2.48 31.12 11.44
C MET A 338 1.21 31.97 11.57
N VAL A 339 0.04 31.34 11.70
CA VAL A 339 -1.23 32.05 11.91
C VAL A 339 -1.22 32.77 13.26
N GLY A 340 -0.69 32.17 14.32
CA GLY A 340 -0.49 32.81 15.62
C GLY A 340 0.46 34.01 15.58
N GLN A 341 1.36 34.07 14.58
CA GLN A 341 2.26 35.20 14.31
C GLN A 341 1.63 36.26 13.37
N GLY A 342 0.38 36.08 12.94
CA GLY A 342 -0.34 37.02 12.10
C GLY A 342 -0.36 36.69 10.60
N ALA A 343 0.06 35.48 10.19
CA ALA A 343 -0.10 35.04 8.80
C ALA A 343 -1.59 34.85 8.46
N ASN A 344 -2.00 35.29 7.28
CA ASN A 344 -3.37 35.14 6.78
C ASN A 344 -3.50 33.89 5.92
N ILE A 345 -4.66 33.25 6.01
CA ILE A 345 -5.08 32.20 5.08
C ILE A 345 -5.86 32.85 3.96
N THR A 346 -5.41 32.69 2.70
CA THR A 346 -6.11 33.23 1.53
C THR A 346 -7.53 32.65 1.42
N PRO A 347 -8.58 33.50 1.27
CA PRO A 347 -9.95 33.03 1.06
C PRO A 347 -10.10 32.26 -0.26
N ARG A 348 -10.90 31.17 -0.27
CA ARG A 348 -11.02 30.25 -1.41
C ARG A 348 -12.46 30.02 -1.88
N GLN A 349 -13.40 30.88 -1.44
CA GLN A 349 -14.82 30.64 -1.77
C GLN A 349 -15.05 30.60 -3.28
N GLY A 350 -14.47 31.53 -4.06
CA GLY A 350 -14.63 31.53 -5.52
C GLY A 350 -14.07 30.26 -6.19
N TRP A 351 -13.06 29.63 -5.60
CA TRP A 351 -12.54 28.34 -6.07
C TRP A 351 -13.52 27.19 -5.83
N HIS A 352 -14.11 27.13 -4.64
CA HIS A 352 -15.16 26.16 -4.32
C HIS A 352 -16.39 26.31 -5.21
N ASP A 353 -16.83 27.55 -5.45
CA ASP A 353 -17.97 27.85 -6.32
C ASP A 353 -17.71 27.38 -7.76
N GLN A 354 -16.50 27.59 -8.26
CA GLN A 354 -16.09 27.13 -9.60
C GLN A 354 -16.11 25.59 -9.69
N ILE A 355 -15.58 24.88 -8.68
CA ILE A 355 -15.58 23.41 -8.65
C ILE A 355 -17.03 22.88 -8.57
N ALA A 356 -17.87 23.52 -7.75
CA ALA A 356 -19.29 23.15 -7.63
C ALA A 356 -20.02 23.30 -8.97
N ALA A 357 -19.79 24.38 -9.72
CA ALA A 357 -20.34 24.58 -11.04
C ALA A 357 -19.94 23.49 -12.03
N TRP A 358 -18.68 23.07 -12.03
CA TRP A 358 -18.23 21.94 -12.88
C TRP A 358 -18.90 20.61 -12.49
N ARG A 359 -19.09 20.36 -11.18
CA ARG A 359 -19.75 19.14 -10.68
C ARG A 359 -21.23 19.09 -11.09
N GLU A 360 -21.92 20.21 -11.04
CA GLU A 360 -23.32 20.34 -11.46
C GLU A 360 -23.49 20.15 -12.97
N GLN A 361 -22.60 20.72 -13.77
CA GLN A 361 -22.63 20.63 -15.24
C GLN A 361 -22.30 19.22 -15.76
N HIS A 362 -21.44 18.48 -15.06
CA HIS A 362 -20.93 17.18 -15.51
C HIS A 362 -20.97 16.11 -14.39
N PRO A 363 -22.15 15.77 -13.85
CA PRO A 363 -22.27 14.72 -12.84
C PRO A 363 -21.96 13.35 -13.43
N PHE A 364 -21.61 12.38 -12.59
CA PHE A 364 -21.59 10.99 -13.02
C PHE A 364 -22.98 10.54 -13.46
N TRP A 365 -23.09 10.11 -14.71
CA TRP A 365 -24.35 9.66 -15.25
C TRP A 365 -24.79 8.32 -14.60
N CYS A 366 -26.02 8.28 -14.15
CA CYS A 366 -26.68 7.08 -13.63
C CYS A 366 -28.18 7.21 -13.88
N ASN A 367 -28.73 6.32 -14.72
CA ASN A 367 -30.19 6.25 -14.94
C ASN A 367 -30.80 5.17 -14.01
N PRO A 368 -31.48 5.54 -12.93
CA PRO A 368 -32.10 4.58 -11.99
C PRO A 368 -33.35 3.91 -12.53
N ASP A 369 -34.01 4.51 -13.52
CA ASP A 369 -35.40 4.18 -13.93
C ASP A 369 -35.52 3.24 -15.16
N GLY A 370 -34.41 2.61 -15.59
CA GLY A 370 -34.39 1.70 -16.73
C GLY A 370 -34.82 0.28 -16.35
N GLU A 371 -35.47 -0.43 -17.28
CA GLU A 371 -35.81 -1.87 -17.14
C GLU A 371 -34.58 -2.75 -16.94
N ILE A 372 -33.40 -2.30 -17.42
CA ILE A 372 -32.13 -3.04 -17.33
C ILE A 372 -31.37 -2.57 -16.11
N ILE A 373 -31.00 -3.51 -15.22
CA ILE A 373 -30.14 -3.23 -14.06
C ILE A 373 -28.76 -2.80 -14.55
N LYS A 374 -28.38 -1.56 -14.26
CA LYS A 374 -27.06 -1.03 -14.57
C LYS A 374 -26.08 -1.34 -13.44
N PRO A 375 -24.80 -1.65 -13.72
CA PRO A 375 -23.79 -1.90 -12.70
C PRO A 375 -23.67 -0.77 -11.67
N GLN A 376 -23.82 0.47 -12.10
CA GLN A 376 -23.79 1.66 -11.25
C GLN A 376 -24.89 1.62 -10.17
N ASN A 377 -26.08 1.12 -10.51
CA ASN A 377 -27.21 1.00 -9.56
C ASN A 377 -26.91 -0.09 -8.52
N VAL A 378 -26.29 -1.21 -8.95
CA VAL A 378 -25.87 -2.29 -8.05
C VAL A 378 -24.90 -1.75 -6.99
N ILE A 379 -23.89 -0.98 -7.42
CA ILE A 379 -22.87 -0.43 -6.51
C ILE A 379 -23.47 0.57 -5.53
N LYS A 380 -24.34 1.46 -5.99
CA LYS A 380 -25.05 2.42 -5.11
C LYS A 380 -25.95 1.70 -4.10
N GLU A 381 -26.63 0.63 -4.53
CA GLU A 381 -27.48 -0.15 -3.65
C GLU A 381 -26.66 -0.94 -2.63
N LEU A 382 -25.51 -1.50 -3.01
CA LEU A 382 -24.58 -2.12 -2.08
C LEU A 382 -24.11 -1.11 -1.00
N HIS A 383 -23.73 0.10 -1.41
CA HIS A 383 -23.39 1.15 -0.44
C HIS A 383 -24.55 1.42 0.53
N ARG A 384 -25.77 1.61 0.00
CA ARG A 384 -26.96 1.87 0.82
C ARG A 384 -27.24 0.74 1.81
N LEU A 385 -27.17 -0.51 1.38
CA LEU A 385 -27.46 -1.70 2.20
C LEU A 385 -26.38 -1.92 3.28
N THR A 386 -25.14 -1.62 2.99
CA THR A 386 -24.02 -1.79 3.92
C THR A 386 -23.75 -0.54 4.77
N GLY A 387 -24.42 0.57 4.47
CA GLY A 387 -24.15 1.88 5.07
C GLY A 387 -22.71 2.34 4.80
N GLY A 388 -22.09 1.94 3.68
CA GLY A 388 -20.72 2.27 3.31
C GLY A 388 -19.63 1.60 4.17
N LYS A 389 -19.99 0.67 5.06
CA LYS A 389 -19.07 0.07 6.05
C LYS A 389 -18.42 -1.23 5.59
N ALA A 390 -18.86 -1.81 4.48
CA ALA A 390 -18.29 -3.06 3.99
C ALA A 390 -16.84 -2.87 3.52
N VAL A 391 -16.02 -3.88 3.74
CA VAL A 391 -14.76 -4.06 3.02
C VAL A 391 -15.11 -4.59 1.63
N VAL A 392 -14.72 -3.84 0.60
CA VAL A 392 -15.04 -4.14 -0.78
C VAL A 392 -13.77 -4.55 -1.51
N SER A 393 -13.74 -5.78 -1.99
CA SER A 393 -12.70 -6.26 -2.90
C SER A 393 -13.22 -6.29 -4.32
N THR A 394 -12.44 -5.80 -5.27
CA THR A 394 -12.75 -5.92 -6.70
C THR A 394 -11.60 -6.54 -7.46
N ASP A 395 -11.96 -7.21 -8.52
CA ASP A 395 -11.01 -7.53 -9.57
C ASP A 395 -10.75 -6.30 -10.46
N VAL A 396 -9.89 -6.42 -11.45
CA VAL A 396 -9.53 -5.35 -12.39
C VAL A 396 -10.48 -5.34 -13.58
N GLY A 397 -11.08 -4.17 -13.82
CA GLY A 397 -12.03 -4.00 -14.93
C GLY A 397 -13.01 -2.84 -14.73
N GLN A 398 -14.05 -2.78 -15.56
CA GLN A 398 -15.07 -1.73 -15.49
C GLN A 398 -15.76 -1.66 -14.12
N HIS A 399 -16.05 -2.81 -13.51
CA HIS A 399 -16.64 -2.90 -12.17
C HIS A 399 -15.78 -2.23 -11.10
N GLN A 400 -14.45 -2.36 -11.19
CA GLN A 400 -13.50 -1.65 -10.31
C GLN A 400 -13.66 -0.13 -10.46
N MET A 401 -13.71 0.36 -11.69
CA MET A 401 -13.86 1.79 -11.99
C MET A 401 -15.17 2.34 -11.44
N TRP A 402 -16.27 1.67 -11.70
CA TRP A 402 -17.60 2.08 -11.18
C TRP A 402 -17.65 2.02 -9.66
N THR A 403 -17.01 1.03 -9.03
CA THR A 403 -16.95 0.93 -7.57
C THR A 403 -16.16 2.10 -6.99
N ALA A 404 -15.00 2.43 -7.57
CA ALA A 404 -14.17 3.55 -7.15
C ALA A 404 -14.88 4.91 -7.29
N GLN A 405 -15.74 5.06 -8.32
CA GLN A 405 -16.50 6.30 -8.57
C GLN A 405 -17.75 6.44 -7.69
N LEU A 406 -18.44 5.34 -7.38
CA LEU A 406 -19.83 5.40 -6.93
C LEU A 406 -20.09 4.76 -5.56
N TYR A 407 -19.17 3.93 -5.04
CA TYR A 407 -19.39 3.31 -3.73
C TYR A 407 -19.26 4.33 -2.59
N GLY A 408 -18.33 5.29 -2.68
CA GLY A 408 -18.15 6.32 -1.65
C GLY A 408 -17.52 5.76 -0.39
N PHE A 409 -16.19 5.61 -0.38
CA PHE A 409 -15.43 5.10 0.76
C PHE A 409 -15.16 6.20 1.79
N ASP A 410 -15.72 6.05 3.00
CA ASP A 410 -15.52 6.99 4.12
C ASP A 410 -14.42 6.54 5.08
N HIS A 411 -13.99 5.29 5.01
CA HIS A 411 -13.01 4.70 5.91
C HIS A 411 -11.82 4.15 5.17
N PRO A 412 -10.58 4.36 5.69
CA PRO A 412 -9.40 3.75 5.12
C PRO A 412 -9.49 2.23 5.23
N ARG A 413 -8.82 1.51 4.31
CA ARG A 413 -8.72 0.05 4.27
C ARG A 413 -10.02 -0.72 3.97
N ASN A 414 -11.10 -0.02 3.62
CA ASN A 414 -12.33 -0.67 3.14
C ASN A 414 -12.33 -0.94 1.64
N TRP A 415 -11.28 -0.55 0.92
CA TRP A 415 -11.11 -0.71 -0.51
C TRP A 415 -9.91 -1.58 -0.83
N LEU A 416 -10.14 -2.79 -1.37
CA LEU A 416 -9.11 -3.76 -1.74
C LEU A 416 -9.08 -3.93 -3.25
N ASN A 417 -7.91 -3.74 -3.85
CA ASN A 417 -7.78 -3.87 -5.30
C ASN A 417 -6.30 -4.00 -5.73
N SER A 418 -6.08 -4.37 -6.98
CA SER A 418 -4.78 -4.33 -7.64
C SER A 418 -4.68 -3.04 -8.46
N GLY A 419 -4.16 -1.98 -7.85
CA GLY A 419 -4.12 -0.65 -8.45
C GLY A 419 -2.91 -0.40 -9.35
N GLY A 420 -1.74 -0.86 -8.93
CA GLY A 420 -0.47 -0.60 -9.61
C GLY A 420 -0.16 -1.61 -10.73
N LEU A 421 -0.27 -2.90 -10.45
CA LEU A 421 -0.03 -3.95 -11.45
C LEU A 421 -1.27 -4.23 -12.31
N GLY A 422 -2.45 -4.07 -11.76
CA GLY A 422 -3.70 -4.38 -12.46
C GLY A 422 -3.88 -5.89 -12.69
N ALA A 423 -3.56 -6.71 -11.70
CA ALA A 423 -3.60 -8.17 -11.79
C ALA A 423 -5.05 -8.66 -11.79
N MET A 424 -5.55 -9.10 -12.95
CA MET A 424 -6.86 -9.76 -13.06
C MET A 424 -6.84 -11.10 -12.33
N GLY A 425 -7.95 -11.43 -11.63
CA GLY A 425 -8.06 -12.62 -10.76
C GLY A 425 -7.62 -12.37 -9.31
N SER A 426 -7.23 -11.13 -8.95
CA SER A 426 -6.78 -10.80 -7.59
C SER A 426 -7.92 -10.56 -6.60
N GLY A 427 -9.07 -10.11 -7.07
CA GLY A 427 -10.16 -9.63 -6.21
C GLY A 427 -10.86 -10.71 -5.41
N PHE A 428 -10.96 -11.94 -5.92
CA PHE A 428 -11.61 -13.04 -5.22
C PHE A 428 -10.76 -13.62 -4.07
N PRO A 429 -9.46 -13.87 -4.22
CA PRO A 429 -8.64 -14.35 -3.13
C PRO A 429 -8.21 -13.27 -2.12
N ALA A 430 -8.32 -11.97 -2.46
CA ALA A 430 -7.93 -10.84 -1.61
C ALA A 430 -8.84 -10.55 -0.38
#